data_83922e8d98b69ba7c8f7c23cf39860be
#
_entry.id   83922e8d98b69ba7c8f7c23cf39860be
#
_cell.length_a   1.000
_cell.length_b   1.000
_cell.length_c   1.000
_cell.angle_alpha   90.00
_cell.angle_beta   90.00
_cell.angle_gamma   90.00
#
_symmetry.space_group_name_H-M   'P 1'
#
loop_
_entity.id
_entity.type
_entity.pdbx_description
1 polymer ?
#
loop_
_entity_poly.entity_id
_entity_poly.type
_entity_poly.pdbx_seq_one_letter_code
_entity_poly.pdbx_strand_id
1 'polypeptide(L)'
;VVDGPAIVLYMSHLGLGLVRALGREGVRVFALDPHRDALGMNSRYCTPVVTPDIKADEARYLDFLLEFGCARPSKPVLYPTGDPTVVLLSREREALSRYYHFVMP
;
A
#
# COMPACT_ATOMS: atom_id res chain seq x y z
N VAL A 1 1.29 -14.75 -12.98
CA VAL A 1 0.34 -14.64 -11.88
C VAL A 1 1.08 -14.25 -10.60
N VAL A 2 0.59 -13.24 -9.92
CA VAL A 2 1.16 -12.79 -8.66
C VAL A 2 0.36 -13.39 -7.51
N ASP A 3 1.03 -14.15 -6.66
CA ASP A 3 0.38 -14.86 -5.53
C ASP A 3 0.33 -14.02 -4.25
N GLY A 4 1.08 -12.93 -4.19
CA GLY A 4 1.14 -12.08 -3.00
C GLY A 4 -0.09 -11.19 -2.84
N PRO A 5 -0.29 -10.64 -1.63
CA PRO A 5 -1.41 -9.73 -1.39
C PRO A 5 -1.22 -8.40 -2.09
N ALA A 6 -2.30 -7.63 -2.18
CA ALA A 6 -2.26 -6.26 -2.67
C ALA A 6 -2.07 -5.31 -1.48
N ILE A 7 -1.21 -4.31 -1.66
CA ILE A 7 -0.96 -3.27 -0.67
C ILE A 7 -1.43 -1.95 -1.27
N VAL A 8 -2.52 -1.40 -0.74
CA VAL A 8 -3.07 -0.13 -1.21
C VAL A 8 -2.57 0.98 -0.30
N LEU A 9 -1.86 1.94 -0.87
CA LEU A 9 -1.29 3.06 -0.14
C LEU A 9 -2.22 4.26 -0.24
N TYR A 10 -2.48 4.90 0.89
CA TYR A 10 -3.28 6.12 1.00
C TYR A 10 -4.78 5.89 0.75
N MET A 11 -5.54 5.90 1.84
CA MET A 11 -6.95 5.55 1.83
C MET A 11 -7.87 6.77 1.68
N SER A 12 -7.87 7.34 0.48
CA SER A 12 -8.87 8.32 0.02
C SER A 12 -10.01 7.59 -0.68
N HIS A 13 -10.89 8.32 -1.36
CA HIS A 13 -11.96 7.72 -2.19
C HIS A 13 -11.40 6.74 -3.23
N LEU A 14 -10.27 7.09 -3.82
CA LEU A 14 -9.63 6.24 -4.83
C LEU A 14 -9.13 4.94 -4.20
N GLY A 15 -8.49 5.04 -3.04
CA GLY A 15 -8.02 3.88 -2.30
C GLY A 15 -9.16 2.96 -1.88
N LEU A 16 -10.25 3.53 -1.39
CA LEU A 16 -11.44 2.75 -1.01
C LEU A 16 -12.01 1.99 -2.21
N GLY A 17 -12.15 2.65 -3.35
CA GLY A 17 -12.64 2.02 -4.57
C GLY A 17 -11.77 0.84 -5.00
N LEU A 18 -10.47 1.01 -4.93
CA LEU A 18 -9.51 -0.04 -5.27
C LEU A 18 -9.58 -1.21 -4.30
N VAL A 19 -9.66 -0.94 -3.01
CA VAL A 19 -9.81 -1.99 -1.98
C VAL A 19 -11.05 -2.84 -2.25
N ARG A 20 -12.17 -2.19 -2.53
CA ARG A 20 -13.43 -2.89 -2.83
C ARG A 20 -13.33 -3.73 -4.09
N ALA A 21 -12.75 -3.19 -5.14
CA ALA A 21 -12.60 -3.90 -6.41
C ALA A 21 -11.73 -5.15 -6.25
N LEU A 22 -10.58 -5.01 -5.61
CA LEU A 22 -9.67 -6.12 -5.39
C LEU A 22 -10.27 -7.17 -4.44
N GLY A 23 -10.91 -6.71 -3.38
CA GLY A 23 -11.53 -7.62 -2.40
C GLY A 23 -12.65 -8.45 -2.99
N ARG A 24 -13.45 -7.87 -3.89
CA ARG A 24 -14.53 -8.60 -4.57
C ARG A 24 -13.99 -9.69 -5.48
N GLU A 25 -12.77 -9.53 -5.99
CA GLU A 25 -12.10 -10.55 -6.80
C GLU A 25 -11.38 -11.60 -5.95
N GLY A 26 -11.52 -11.54 -4.63
CA GLY A 26 -10.89 -12.49 -3.74
C GLY A 26 -9.43 -12.21 -3.45
N VAL A 27 -8.93 -11.04 -3.82
CA VAL A 27 -7.55 -10.64 -3.54
C VAL A 27 -7.43 -10.24 -2.08
N ARG A 28 -6.40 -10.72 -1.41
CA ARG A 28 -6.07 -10.31 -0.06
C ARG A 28 -5.49 -8.90 -0.09
N VAL A 29 -6.06 -7.99 0.67
CA VAL A 29 -5.71 -6.56 0.60
C VAL A 29 -5.29 -6.03 1.96
N PHE A 30 -4.16 -5.30 1.99
CA PHE A 30 -3.77 -4.47 3.13
C PHE A 30 -3.97 -3.01 2.75
N ALA A 31 -4.68 -2.27 3.59
CA ALA A 31 -4.92 -0.85 3.39
C ALA A 31 -4.00 -0.06 4.32
N LEU A 32 -3.09 0.70 3.76
CA LEU A 32 -2.08 1.43 4.52
C LEU A 32 -2.36 2.93 4.49
N ASP A 33 -2.48 3.53 5.68
CA ASP A 33 -2.72 4.96 5.83
C ASP A 33 -2.21 5.38 7.21
N PRO A 34 -1.71 6.62 7.37
CA PRO A 34 -1.29 7.11 8.69
C PRO A 34 -2.45 7.34 9.65
N HIS A 35 -3.67 7.47 9.13
CA HIS A 35 -4.85 7.75 9.93
C HIS A 35 -5.73 6.50 10.08
N ARG A 36 -5.90 6.02 11.30
CA ARG A 36 -6.70 4.83 11.58
C ARG A 36 -8.16 4.99 11.16
N ASP A 37 -8.66 6.22 11.17
CA ASP A 37 -10.03 6.56 10.80
C ASP A 37 -10.18 6.99 9.34
N ALA A 38 -9.13 6.83 8.52
CA ALA A 38 -9.21 7.16 7.11
C ALA A 38 -10.30 6.36 6.40
N LEU A 39 -10.82 6.94 5.33
CA LEU A 39 -11.86 6.33 4.52
C LEU A 39 -11.40 4.96 4.03
N GLY A 40 -12.20 3.94 4.24
CA GLY A 40 -11.91 2.59 3.78
C GLY A 40 -11.06 1.73 4.72
N MET A 41 -10.46 2.32 5.76
CA MET A 41 -9.70 1.53 6.74
C MET A 41 -10.57 0.54 7.52
N ASN A 42 -11.87 0.77 7.55
CA ASN A 42 -12.83 -0.13 8.19
C ASN A 42 -13.56 -1.05 7.20
N SER A 43 -13.12 -1.09 5.96
CA SER A 43 -13.71 -1.96 4.96
C SER A 43 -13.50 -3.43 5.31
N ARG A 44 -14.53 -4.25 5.12
CA ARG A 44 -14.42 -5.70 5.31
C ARG A 44 -13.51 -6.37 4.28
N TYR A 45 -13.16 -5.65 3.22
CA TYR A 45 -12.33 -6.17 2.13
C TYR A 45 -10.84 -6.01 2.37
N CYS A 46 -10.43 -5.43 3.48
CA CYS A 46 -9.01 -5.20 3.73
C CYS A 46 -8.63 -5.42 5.19
N THR A 47 -7.32 -5.57 5.40
CA THR A 47 -6.71 -5.51 6.72
C THR A 47 -6.07 -4.13 6.86
N PRO A 48 -6.54 -3.27 7.77
CA PRO A 48 -5.96 -1.94 7.92
C PRO A 48 -4.63 -1.99 8.65
N VAL A 49 -3.68 -1.17 8.18
CA VAL A 49 -2.36 -1.03 8.79
C VAL A 49 -2.03 0.46 8.89
N VAL A 50 -1.74 0.92 10.10
CA VAL A 50 -1.38 2.32 10.32
C VAL A 50 0.12 2.50 10.05
N THR A 51 0.45 3.48 9.22
CA THR A 51 1.82 3.76 8.81
C THR A 51 2.31 5.07 9.39
N PRO A 52 3.63 5.36 9.34
CA PRO A 52 4.09 6.73 9.51
C PRO A 52 3.46 7.64 8.45
N ASP A 53 3.40 8.93 8.73
CA ASP A 53 2.86 9.91 7.80
C ASP A 53 3.95 10.31 6.81
N ILE A 54 3.74 10.04 5.53
CA ILE A 54 4.71 10.36 4.48
C ILE A 54 5.02 11.86 4.42
N LYS A 55 4.04 12.71 4.74
CA LYS A 55 4.23 14.16 4.73
C LYS A 55 5.05 14.65 5.91
N ALA A 56 4.99 13.95 7.03
CA ALA A 56 5.72 14.33 8.23
C ALA A 56 7.14 13.79 8.23
N ASP A 57 7.34 12.55 7.76
CA ASP A 57 8.66 11.91 7.76
C ASP A 57 8.72 10.86 6.64
N GLU A 58 9.16 11.30 5.48
CA GLU A 58 9.24 10.46 4.29
C GLU A 58 10.22 9.29 4.45
N ALA A 59 11.37 9.54 5.09
CA ALA A 59 12.37 8.50 5.30
C ALA A 59 11.82 7.37 6.18
N ARG A 60 11.09 7.72 7.22
CA ARG A 60 10.48 6.75 8.11
C ARG A 60 9.37 5.96 7.40
N TYR A 61 8.62 6.62 6.54
CA TYR A 61 7.60 5.97 5.74
C TYR A 61 8.24 4.94 4.80
N LEU A 62 9.33 5.31 4.14
CA LEU A 62 10.06 4.39 3.26
C LEU A 62 10.58 3.18 4.03
N ASP A 63 11.20 3.40 5.20
CA ASP A 63 11.69 2.31 6.05
C ASP A 63 10.56 1.36 6.44
N PHE A 64 9.39 1.92 6.76
CA PHE A 64 8.21 1.11 7.07
C PHE A 64 7.81 0.21 5.89
N LEU A 65 7.77 0.76 4.68
CA LEU A 65 7.43 -0.01 3.49
C LEU A 65 8.44 -1.14 3.23
N LEU A 66 9.72 -0.85 3.37
CA LEU A 66 10.76 -1.85 3.17
C LEU A 66 10.63 -3.00 4.18
N GLU A 67 10.42 -2.69 5.44
CA GLU A 67 10.23 -3.69 6.48
C GLU A 67 8.95 -4.49 6.29
N PHE A 68 7.86 -3.82 5.94
CA PHE A 68 6.57 -4.46 5.74
C PHE A 68 6.63 -5.46 4.58
N GLY A 69 7.23 -5.06 3.47
CA GLY A 69 7.38 -5.94 2.30
C GLY A 69 8.30 -7.12 2.59
N CYS A 70 9.41 -6.86 3.27
CA CYS A 70 10.37 -7.89 3.66
C CYS A 70 9.72 -8.97 4.55
N ALA A 71 8.77 -8.58 5.39
CA ALA A 71 8.10 -9.50 6.32
C ALA A 71 7.00 -10.34 5.65
N ARG A 72 6.60 -10.04 4.42
CA ARG A 72 5.55 -10.81 3.73
C ARG A 72 6.09 -12.15 3.23
N PRO A 73 5.36 -13.25 3.41
CA PRO A 73 5.79 -14.56 2.90
C PRO A 73 5.76 -14.65 1.37
N SER A 74 4.91 -13.87 0.72
CA SER A 74 4.84 -13.77 -0.73
C SER A 74 4.99 -12.32 -1.13
N LYS A 75 5.70 -12.06 -2.22
CA LYS A 75 5.98 -10.71 -2.70
C LYS A 75 4.67 -9.99 -3.08
N PRO A 76 4.28 -8.94 -2.34
CA PRO A 76 3.02 -8.24 -2.59
C PRO A 76 3.09 -7.27 -3.76
N VAL A 77 1.92 -6.83 -4.20
CA VAL A 77 1.77 -5.81 -5.24
C VAL A 77 1.44 -4.47 -4.59
N LEU A 78 2.20 -3.43 -4.91
CA LEU A 78 1.95 -2.07 -4.43
C LEU A 78 1.05 -1.31 -5.39
N TYR A 79 -0.02 -0.74 -4.84
CA TYR A 79 -0.94 0.14 -5.57
C TYR A 79 -0.88 1.52 -4.91
N PRO A 80 -0.06 2.44 -5.44
CA PRO A 80 -0.04 3.79 -4.90
C PRO A 80 -1.28 4.57 -5.34
N THR A 81 -1.88 5.29 -4.41
CA THR A 81 -2.94 6.26 -4.71
C THR A 81 -2.53 7.57 -4.07
N GLY A 82 -2.69 8.68 -4.73
CA GLY A 82 -2.26 9.98 -4.21
C GLY A 82 -0.83 10.32 -4.59
N ASP A 83 -0.61 11.59 -4.91
CA ASP A 83 0.66 12.07 -5.47
C ASP A 83 1.89 11.79 -4.59
N PRO A 84 1.86 12.01 -3.27
CA PRO A 84 3.06 11.76 -2.46
C PRO A 84 3.56 10.33 -2.54
N THR A 85 2.67 9.35 -2.54
CA THR A 85 3.07 7.94 -2.62
C THR A 85 3.59 7.59 -4.00
N VAL A 86 2.97 8.11 -5.06
CA VAL A 86 3.42 7.89 -6.44
C VAL A 86 4.83 8.45 -6.63
N VAL A 87 5.08 9.66 -6.15
CA VAL A 87 6.39 10.31 -6.26
C VAL A 87 7.45 9.49 -5.52
N LEU A 88 7.16 9.08 -4.29
CA LEU A 88 8.11 8.29 -3.49
C LEU A 88 8.44 6.96 -4.18
N LEU A 89 7.43 6.24 -4.65
CA LEU A 89 7.64 4.94 -5.30
C LEU A 89 8.44 5.08 -6.60
N SER A 90 8.21 6.14 -7.36
CA SER A 90 8.97 6.40 -8.58
C SER A 90 10.44 6.64 -8.27
N ARG A 91 10.72 7.44 -7.23
CA ARG A 91 12.08 7.78 -6.84
C ARG A 91 12.82 6.60 -6.23
N GLU A 92 12.13 5.80 -5.40
CA GLU A 92 12.73 4.68 -4.65
C GLU A 92 12.43 3.32 -5.28
N ARG A 93 12.12 3.30 -6.55
CA ARG A 93 11.68 2.10 -7.26
C ARG A 93 12.66 0.93 -7.15
N GLU A 94 13.95 1.21 -7.27
CA GLU A 94 14.98 0.18 -7.23
C GLU A 94 15.01 -0.55 -5.87
N ALA A 95 14.98 0.21 -4.79
CA ALA A 95 15.00 -0.36 -3.44
C ALA A 95 13.72 -1.15 -3.15
N LEU A 96 12.56 -0.59 -3.52
CA LEU A 96 11.27 -1.20 -3.25
C LEU A 96 10.98 -2.42 -4.11
N SER A 97 11.54 -2.49 -5.32
CA SER A 97 11.27 -3.61 -6.23
C SER A 97 11.84 -4.94 -5.74
N ARG A 98 12.71 -4.93 -4.74
CA ARG A 98 13.18 -6.15 -4.08
C ARG A 98 12.04 -6.87 -3.35
N TYR A 99 11.08 -6.09 -2.81
CA TYR A 99 10.05 -6.60 -1.91
C TYR A 99 8.65 -6.49 -2.46
N TYR A 100 8.47 -5.77 -3.56
CA TYR A 100 7.15 -5.48 -4.13
C TYR A 100 7.14 -5.58 -5.65
N HIS A 101 5.98 -5.98 -6.17
CA HIS A 101 5.65 -5.71 -7.57
C HIS A 101 4.93 -4.37 -7.62
N PHE A 102 5.07 -3.64 -8.72
CA PHE A 102 4.45 -2.32 -8.85
C PHE A 102 3.32 -2.32 -9.85
N VAL A 103 2.25 -1.60 -9.52
CA VAL A 103 1.25 -1.18 -10.49
C VAL A 103 1.30 0.35 -10.50
N MET A 104 1.98 0.91 -11.49
CA MET A 104 2.17 2.35 -11.63
C MET A 104 1.53 2.81 -12.93
N PRO A 105 0.93 4.03 -12.92
CA PRO A 105 0.39 4.61 -14.15
C PRO A 105 1.51 4.97 -15.14
#